data_60d3ee8ac2fadd5cf72000f0d43a2c9d
#
_entry.id   60d3ee8ac2fadd5cf72000f0d43a2c9d
#
_cell.length_a   1.000
_cell.length_b   1.000
_cell.length_c   1.000
_cell.angle_alpha   90.00
_cell.angle_beta   90.00
_cell.angle_gamma   90.00
#
_symmetry.space_group_name_H-M   'P 1'
#
loop_
_entity.id
_entity.type
_entity.pdbx_description
1 polymer ?
#
loop_
_entity_poly.entity_id
_entity_poly.type
_entity_poly.pdbx_seq_one_letter_code
_entity_poly.pdbx_strand_id
1 'polypeptide(L)'
;MTTYLSKNELSYDINFGTDDDCLEVGQLYDEASEGIVKYYYDDIFNASGDLPIPSTGITEFSKFMSTSETQRVYDGQVDFEQDRYLYKITNSVKATHRDKIVGAAICLPHNNVHQIPFFTNHFNTAKKALVQVYVDNKVADAWFIEEFIVKAPFTRQGMGTQIINKVKMHAYNNSYSKVSIFCYDKNTGSKTFLESQGFSVTKTIDVSSHPFFQSISVDNLHQMVCTF
;
A
#
# COMPACT_ATOMS: atom_id res chain seq x y z
N MET A 1 -7.56 20.53 17.69
CA MET A 1 -9.00 20.21 17.84
C MET A 1 -9.49 19.74 16.50
N THR A 2 -9.70 18.43 16.30
CA THR A 2 -10.11 17.88 15.00
C THR A 2 -11.62 18.04 14.88
N THR A 3 -12.07 18.89 13.98
CA THR A 3 -13.50 19.08 13.72
C THR A 3 -13.98 17.93 12.85
N TYR A 4 -14.88 17.09 13.35
CA TYR A 4 -15.52 16.05 12.56
C TYR A 4 -16.69 16.65 11.79
N LEU A 5 -16.80 16.33 10.50
CA LEU A 5 -17.95 16.71 9.69
C LEU A 5 -19.20 15.93 10.16
N SER A 6 -20.37 16.53 10.06
CA SER A 6 -21.62 15.82 10.36
C SER A 6 -21.92 14.76 9.30
N LYS A 7 -22.63 13.68 9.67
CA LYS A 7 -23.00 12.59 8.73
C LYS A 7 -23.72 13.08 7.48
N ASN A 8 -24.41 14.20 7.54
CA ASN A 8 -25.17 14.77 6.42
C ASN A 8 -24.32 15.60 5.44
N GLU A 9 -23.07 15.92 5.82
CA GLU A 9 -22.14 16.69 4.96
C GLU A 9 -21.16 15.81 4.18
N LEU A 10 -21.19 14.49 4.44
CA LEU A 10 -20.29 13.52 3.82
C LEU A 10 -20.99 12.75 2.72
N SER A 11 -20.97 13.30 1.51
CA SER A 11 -21.08 12.48 0.31
C SER A 11 -19.66 12.07 -0.10
N TYR A 12 -19.39 10.79 -0.21
CA TYR A 12 -18.17 10.26 -0.78
C TYR A 12 -18.46 9.03 -1.63
N ASP A 13 -17.65 8.86 -2.67
CA ASP A 13 -17.75 7.73 -3.59
C ASP A 13 -16.62 6.74 -3.31
N ILE A 14 -16.96 5.44 -3.36
CA ILE A 14 -15.98 4.36 -3.20
C ILE A 14 -15.83 3.63 -4.53
N ASN A 15 -14.69 3.80 -5.17
CA ASN A 15 -14.39 3.25 -6.49
C ASN A 15 -13.01 2.61 -6.55
N PHE A 16 -12.71 1.91 -7.64
CA PHE A 16 -11.34 1.50 -7.95
C PHE A 16 -10.56 2.70 -8.44
N GLY A 17 -9.23 2.66 -8.23
CA GLY A 17 -8.33 3.67 -8.74
C GLY A 17 -8.23 3.65 -10.27
N THR A 18 -7.86 4.79 -10.83
CA THR A 18 -7.58 5.01 -12.25
C THR A 18 -6.18 5.59 -12.40
N ASP A 19 -5.64 5.62 -13.61
CA ASP A 19 -4.30 6.15 -13.85
C ASP A 19 -4.14 7.61 -13.39
N ASP A 20 -5.19 8.41 -13.46
CA ASP A 20 -5.18 9.80 -12.97
C ASP A 20 -5.02 9.93 -11.45
N ASP A 21 -5.29 8.86 -10.72
CA ASP A 21 -5.21 8.84 -9.26
C ASP A 21 -3.81 8.49 -8.74
N CYS A 22 -2.92 8.00 -9.59
CA CYS A 22 -1.65 7.39 -9.19
C CYS A 22 -0.80 8.29 -8.30
N LEU A 23 -0.69 9.57 -8.60
CA LEU A 23 0.12 10.49 -7.81
C LEU A 23 -0.46 10.72 -6.42
N GLU A 24 -1.76 10.97 -6.33
CA GLU A 24 -2.43 11.23 -5.05
C GLU A 24 -2.47 9.97 -4.17
N VAL A 25 -2.69 8.79 -4.77
CA VAL A 25 -2.64 7.50 -4.08
C VAL A 25 -1.21 7.19 -3.61
N GLY A 26 -0.19 7.46 -4.43
CA GLY A 26 1.21 7.29 -4.06
C GLY A 26 1.64 8.18 -2.89
N GLN A 27 1.16 9.42 -2.84
CA GLN A 27 1.39 10.32 -1.71
C GLN A 27 0.73 9.81 -0.43
N LEU A 28 -0.50 9.30 -0.54
CA LEU A 28 -1.21 8.68 0.58
C LEU A 28 -0.50 7.44 1.09
N TYR A 29 0.05 6.63 0.19
CA TYR A 29 0.82 5.46 0.56
C TYR A 29 2.05 5.84 1.39
N ASP A 30 2.84 6.79 0.92
CA ASP A 30 4.03 7.24 1.65
C ASP A 30 3.67 7.83 3.03
N GLU A 31 2.59 8.60 3.12
CA GLU A 31 2.08 9.14 4.38
C GLU A 31 1.65 8.02 5.34
N ALA A 32 0.89 7.04 4.87
CA ALA A 32 0.34 5.96 5.68
C ALA A 32 1.42 4.98 6.17
N SER A 33 2.40 4.70 5.32
CA SER A 33 3.53 3.80 5.61
C SER A 33 4.69 4.47 6.34
N GLU A 34 4.53 5.73 6.78
CA GLU A 34 5.56 6.50 7.47
C GLU A 34 6.85 6.69 6.65
N GLY A 35 6.71 6.87 5.34
CA GLY A 35 7.82 7.17 4.44
C GLY A 35 8.50 5.94 3.83
N ILE A 36 7.85 4.78 3.81
CA ILE A 36 8.44 3.56 3.22
C ILE A 36 8.73 3.72 1.72
N VAL A 37 7.90 4.46 0.99
CA VAL A 37 8.11 4.72 -0.44
C VAL A 37 9.39 5.52 -0.65
N LYS A 38 9.59 6.58 0.12
CA LYS A 38 10.83 7.37 0.09
C LYS A 38 12.01 6.52 0.51
N TYR A 39 11.88 5.74 1.58
CA TYR A 39 12.95 4.86 2.04
C TYR A 39 13.41 3.89 0.96
N TYR A 40 12.49 3.31 0.18
CA TYR A 40 12.87 2.39 -0.89
C TYR A 40 13.46 3.11 -2.11
N TYR A 41 12.87 4.20 -2.55
CA TYR A 41 13.07 4.70 -3.91
C TYR A 41 13.89 5.97 -4.03
N ASP A 42 13.96 6.83 -3.01
CA ASP A 42 14.68 8.11 -3.13
C ASP A 42 16.17 7.94 -3.47
N ASP A 43 16.85 6.94 -2.89
CA ASP A 43 18.27 6.70 -3.21
C ASP A 43 18.47 6.20 -4.65
N ILE A 44 17.53 5.43 -5.17
CA ILE A 44 17.61 4.88 -6.53
C ILE A 44 17.47 6.00 -7.55
N PHE A 45 16.48 6.85 -7.37
CA PHE A 45 16.17 7.90 -8.32
C PHE A 45 17.06 9.15 -8.15
N ASN A 46 17.60 9.38 -6.97
CA ASN A 46 18.58 10.45 -6.74
C ASN A 46 19.99 10.06 -7.21
N ALA A 47 20.34 8.77 -7.22
CA ALA A 47 21.67 8.29 -7.64
C ALA A 47 21.82 8.16 -9.15
N SER A 48 20.72 7.99 -9.89
CA SER A 48 20.73 7.91 -11.35
C SER A 48 20.72 9.34 -11.93
N GLY A 49 21.90 9.94 -12.07
CA GLY A 49 22.08 11.25 -12.76
C GLY A 49 21.64 11.26 -14.22
N ASP A 50 21.04 10.21 -14.72
CA ASP A 50 20.57 10.02 -16.09
C ASP A 50 19.09 10.38 -16.29
N LEU A 51 18.35 10.69 -15.25
CA LEU A 51 16.96 11.13 -15.40
C LEU A 51 16.90 12.63 -15.67
N PRO A 52 16.21 13.05 -16.75
CA PRO A 52 16.20 14.44 -17.20
C PRO A 52 15.44 15.41 -16.27
N ILE A 53 14.80 14.92 -15.21
CA ILE A 53 14.04 15.72 -14.24
C ILE A 53 14.28 15.12 -12.85
N PRO A 54 14.61 15.93 -11.82
CA PRO A 54 14.63 15.45 -10.46
C PRO A 54 13.22 15.03 -10.06
N SER A 55 12.96 13.72 -10.03
CA SER A 55 11.70 13.19 -9.54
C SER A 55 11.89 12.68 -8.12
N THR A 56 10.85 12.80 -7.31
CA THR A 56 10.84 12.18 -5.99
C THR A 56 10.52 10.70 -6.12
N GLY A 57 10.95 9.87 -5.16
CA GLY A 57 10.59 8.45 -5.11
C GLY A 57 9.08 8.22 -5.20
N ILE A 58 8.27 9.14 -4.65
CA ILE A 58 6.80 9.12 -4.74
C ILE A 58 6.33 9.29 -6.19
N THR A 59 6.91 10.23 -6.94
CA THR A 59 6.53 10.47 -8.33
C THR A 59 6.82 9.25 -9.20
N GLU A 60 7.98 8.63 -9.03
CA GLU A 60 8.34 7.43 -9.79
C GLU A 60 7.49 6.22 -9.39
N PHE A 61 7.23 6.03 -8.11
CA PHE A 61 6.30 5.00 -7.64
C PHE A 61 4.90 5.20 -8.22
N SER A 62 4.43 6.45 -8.31
CA SER A 62 3.13 6.77 -8.90
C SER A 62 3.06 6.40 -10.38
N LYS A 63 4.10 6.69 -11.14
CA LYS A 63 4.22 6.25 -12.55
C LYS A 63 4.24 4.73 -12.67
N PHE A 64 4.87 4.06 -11.72
CA PHE A 64 4.91 2.61 -11.68
C PHE A 64 3.54 1.98 -11.42
N MET A 65 2.67 2.62 -10.65
CA MET A 65 1.29 2.18 -10.46
C MET A 65 0.40 2.41 -11.68
N SER A 66 0.77 3.32 -12.58
CA SER A 66 0.00 3.64 -13.78
C SER A 66 0.08 2.49 -14.80
N THR A 67 -1.04 2.16 -15.40
CA THR A 67 -1.12 1.15 -16.45
C THR A 67 -0.59 1.66 -17.80
N SER A 68 -0.57 2.97 -17.99
CA SER A 68 -0.22 3.62 -19.27
C SER A 68 1.24 4.07 -19.38
N GLU A 69 1.88 4.45 -18.27
CA GLU A 69 3.22 5.05 -18.29
C GLU A 69 4.35 4.04 -18.03
N THR A 70 4.09 2.90 -17.42
CA THR A 70 5.10 1.88 -17.07
C THR A 70 5.90 1.39 -18.28
N GLN A 71 5.33 1.47 -19.47
CA GLN A 71 5.95 1.02 -20.71
C GLN A 71 7.04 1.98 -21.23
N ARG A 72 7.06 3.24 -20.78
CA ARG A 72 7.98 4.26 -21.34
C ARG A 72 9.27 4.46 -20.54
N VAL A 73 9.27 4.17 -19.25
CA VAL A 73 10.41 4.51 -18.37
C VAL A 73 11.46 3.39 -18.30
N TYR A 74 11.11 2.15 -18.62
CA TYR A 74 11.97 0.99 -18.40
C TYR A 74 12.17 0.12 -19.65
N ASP A 75 12.06 0.71 -20.85
CA ASP A 75 12.20 0.01 -22.12
C ASP A 75 13.60 -0.63 -22.22
N GLY A 76 13.67 -1.94 -21.96
CA GLY A 76 14.84 -2.76 -22.25
C GLY A 76 15.41 -3.61 -21.10
N GLN A 77 14.95 -3.49 -19.85
CA GLN A 77 15.56 -4.23 -18.72
C GLN A 77 14.60 -5.00 -17.80
N VAL A 78 13.29 -4.94 -18.02
CA VAL A 78 12.29 -5.57 -17.15
C VAL A 78 11.36 -6.43 -17.99
N ASP A 79 11.10 -7.65 -17.53
CA ASP A 79 10.04 -8.49 -18.09
C ASP A 79 8.68 -7.96 -17.63
N PHE A 80 8.19 -6.96 -18.36
CA PHE A 80 6.98 -6.22 -18.04
C PHE A 80 5.72 -7.07 -17.96
N GLU A 81 5.69 -8.24 -18.55
CA GLU A 81 4.48 -9.07 -18.48
C GLU A 81 4.30 -9.70 -17.11
N GLN A 82 5.38 -10.07 -16.42
CA GLN A 82 5.30 -10.61 -15.06
C GLN A 82 5.17 -9.51 -13.99
N ASP A 83 5.85 -8.40 -14.19
CA ASP A 83 5.88 -7.30 -13.19
C ASP A 83 4.65 -6.38 -13.28
N ARG A 84 3.93 -6.37 -14.42
CA ARG A 84 2.70 -5.59 -14.65
C ARG A 84 1.56 -5.86 -13.67
N TYR A 85 1.59 -6.98 -12.98
CA TYR A 85 0.46 -7.40 -12.14
C TYR A 85 0.54 -6.92 -10.69
N LEU A 86 1.65 -6.30 -10.28
CA LEU A 86 1.91 -6.06 -8.86
C LEU A 86 1.18 -4.85 -8.32
N TYR A 87 1.48 -3.68 -8.82
CA TYR A 87 0.99 -2.41 -8.29
C TYR A 87 0.00 -1.71 -9.23
N LYS A 88 -0.95 -2.47 -9.81
CA LYS A 88 -1.95 -1.80 -10.62
C LYS A 88 -2.86 -0.96 -9.75
N ILE A 89 -2.93 0.33 -10.05
CA ILE A 89 -3.88 1.24 -9.40
C ILE A 89 -5.32 0.73 -9.47
N THR A 90 -5.67 -0.02 -10.51
CA THR A 90 -6.98 -0.66 -10.68
C THR A 90 -7.28 -1.78 -9.67
N ASN A 91 -6.26 -2.28 -8.95
CA ASN A 91 -6.45 -3.19 -7.82
C ASN A 91 -6.73 -2.43 -6.51
N SER A 92 -6.48 -1.14 -6.48
CA SER A 92 -6.66 -0.29 -5.31
C SER A 92 -8.08 0.25 -5.22
N VAL A 93 -8.57 0.42 -4.02
CA VAL A 93 -9.87 1.03 -3.73
C VAL A 93 -9.65 2.41 -3.16
N LYS A 94 -10.30 3.42 -3.74
CA LYS A 94 -10.26 4.80 -3.28
C LYS A 94 -11.61 5.28 -2.78
N ALA A 95 -11.59 6.20 -1.84
CA ALA A 95 -12.74 7.00 -1.42
C ALA A 95 -12.48 8.46 -1.80
N THR A 96 -13.40 9.06 -2.55
CA THR A 96 -13.32 10.46 -2.98
C THR A 96 -14.42 11.30 -2.34
N HIS A 97 -14.07 12.50 -1.94
CA HIS A 97 -14.98 13.53 -1.48
C HIS A 97 -14.64 14.85 -2.17
N ARG A 98 -15.60 15.42 -2.93
CA ARG A 98 -15.40 16.65 -3.73
C ARG A 98 -14.13 16.54 -4.60
N ASP A 99 -14.05 15.47 -5.38
CA ASP A 99 -12.97 15.16 -6.32
C ASP A 99 -11.56 15.00 -5.71
N LYS A 100 -11.47 14.85 -4.38
CA LYS A 100 -10.20 14.56 -3.69
C LYS A 100 -10.23 13.19 -3.05
N ILE A 101 -9.11 12.49 -3.12
CA ILE A 101 -8.97 11.20 -2.45
C ILE A 101 -8.78 11.44 -0.95
N VAL A 102 -9.69 10.90 -0.16
CA VAL A 102 -9.74 11.05 1.30
C VAL A 102 -9.55 9.73 2.05
N GLY A 103 -9.45 8.65 1.31
CA GLY A 103 -9.08 7.34 1.83
C GLY A 103 -8.73 6.39 0.70
N ALA A 104 -7.89 5.40 0.99
CA ALA A 104 -7.51 4.38 0.02
C ALA A 104 -7.13 3.05 0.70
N ALA A 105 -7.27 1.96 -0.05
CA ALA A 105 -6.60 0.69 0.20
C ALA A 105 -5.81 0.34 -1.05
N ILE A 106 -4.49 0.26 -0.94
CA ILE A 106 -3.59 -0.16 -2.01
C ILE A 106 -3.45 -1.66 -1.92
N CYS A 107 -3.82 -2.36 -2.99
CA CYS A 107 -3.96 -3.80 -2.95
C CYS A 107 -3.18 -4.49 -4.06
N LEU A 108 -2.71 -5.69 -3.75
CA LEU A 108 -1.92 -6.53 -4.64
C LEU A 108 -2.43 -7.97 -4.62
N PRO A 109 -2.39 -8.69 -5.74
CA PRO A 109 -2.49 -10.15 -5.72
C PRO A 109 -1.32 -10.73 -4.92
N HIS A 110 -1.62 -11.69 -4.06
CA HIS A 110 -0.66 -12.27 -3.11
C HIS A 110 0.67 -12.75 -3.70
N ASN A 111 0.64 -13.33 -4.89
CA ASN A 111 1.77 -14.14 -5.39
C ASN A 111 3.03 -13.33 -5.73
N ASN A 112 2.94 -12.01 -5.76
CA ASN A 112 3.94 -11.17 -6.41
C ASN A 112 4.44 -10.01 -5.55
N VAL A 113 4.13 -10.00 -4.24
CA VAL A 113 4.56 -8.93 -3.34
C VAL A 113 6.08 -8.85 -3.29
N HIS A 114 6.62 -7.69 -3.61
CA HIS A 114 8.03 -7.32 -3.42
C HIS A 114 9.09 -8.09 -4.24
N GLN A 115 8.70 -8.81 -5.28
CA GLN A 115 9.66 -9.51 -6.17
C GLN A 115 9.85 -8.76 -7.50
N ILE A 116 10.10 -7.46 -7.47
CA ILE A 116 10.46 -6.74 -8.68
C ILE A 116 11.99 -6.75 -8.81
N PRO A 117 12.57 -7.58 -9.71
CA PRO A 117 14.02 -7.75 -9.79
C PRO A 117 14.76 -6.44 -10.05
N PHE A 118 14.17 -5.53 -10.82
CA PHE A 118 14.75 -4.23 -11.10
C PHE A 118 15.04 -3.45 -9.81
N PHE A 119 14.06 -3.30 -8.93
CA PHE A 119 14.25 -2.55 -7.69
C PHE A 119 15.15 -3.29 -6.70
N THR A 120 14.97 -4.60 -6.54
CA THR A 120 15.78 -5.37 -5.57
C THR A 120 17.25 -5.42 -5.95
N ASN A 121 17.61 -5.34 -7.24
CA ASN A 121 19.01 -5.29 -7.65
C ASN A 121 19.71 -3.99 -7.22
N HIS A 122 18.98 -2.88 -7.12
CA HIS A 122 19.52 -1.58 -6.70
C HIS A 122 19.43 -1.35 -5.19
N PHE A 123 18.74 -2.21 -4.45
CA PHE A 123 18.61 -2.07 -3.00
C PHE A 123 19.90 -2.45 -2.27
N ASN A 124 20.26 -1.65 -1.26
CA ASN A 124 21.29 -2.01 -0.29
C ASN A 124 20.82 -3.18 0.60
N THR A 125 21.71 -3.70 1.44
CA THR A 125 21.42 -4.85 2.31
C THR A 125 20.23 -4.62 3.23
N ALA A 126 20.08 -3.41 3.80
CA ALA A 126 18.97 -3.10 4.70
C ALA A 126 17.63 -3.10 3.95
N LYS A 127 17.55 -2.48 2.77
CA LYS A 127 16.35 -2.49 1.94
C LYS A 127 15.97 -3.91 1.49
N LYS A 128 16.97 -4.72 1.12
CA LYS A 128 16.74 -6.14 0.78
C LYS A 128 16.18 -6.92 1.98
N ALA A 129 16.72 -6.68 3.17
CA ALA A 129 16.22 -7.30 4.39
C ALA A 129 14.77 -6.90 4.70
N LEU A 130 14.40 -5.62 4.46
CA LEU A 130 13.02 -5.16 4.63
C LEU A 130 12.06 -5.88 3.66
N VAL A 131 12.41 -5.95 2.37
CA VAL A 131 11.64 -6.71 1.37
C VAL A 131 11.47 -8.16 1.82
N GLN A 132 12.55 -8.78 2.33
CA GLN A 132 12.53 -10.19 2.75
C GLN A 132 11.56 -10.42 3.91
N VAL A 133 11.40 -9.46 4.84
CA VAL A 133 10.38 -9.55 5.91
C VAL A 133 8.99 -9.75 5.32
N TYR A 134 8.63 -9.00 4.29
CA TYR A 134 7.31 -9.14 3.65
C TYR A 134 7.18 -10.42 2.84
N VAL A 135 8.23 -10.79 2.09
CA VAL A 135 8.25 -12.02 1.27
C VAL A 135 8.11 -13.28 2.13
N ASP A 136 8.86 -13.38 3.23
CA ASP A 136 8.85 -14.55 4.12
C ASP A 136 7.55 -14.69 4.92
N ASN A 137 6.82 -13.61 5.05
CA ASN A 137 5.62 -13.56 5.86
C ASN A 137 4.34 -13.33 5.04
N LYS A 138 4.37 -13.55 3.75
CA LYS A 138 3.18 -13.48 2.91
C LYS A 138 2.19 -14.61 3.24
N VAL A 139 0.89 -14.33 3.10
CA VAL A 139 -0.19 -15.30 3.33
C VAL A 139 -0.59 -15.97 2.01
N ALA A 140 -0.51 -17.28 1.91
CA ALA A 140 -0.90 -18.00 0.71
C ALA A 140 -2.38 -17.80 0.39
N ASP A 141 -2.69 -17.61 -0.90
CA ASP A 141 -4.05 -17.46 -1.44
C ASP A 141 -4.84 -16.29 -0.81
N ALA A 142 -4.14 -15.22 -0.42
CA ALA A 142 -4.74 -14.02 0.09
C ALA A 142 -4.61 -12.85 -0.91
N TRP A 143 -5.62 -12.02 -0.98
CA TRP A 143 -5.50 -10.68 -1.53
C TRP A 143 -4.81 -9.81 -0.50
N PHE A 144 -3.72 -9.16 -0.87
CA PHE A 144 -2.91 -8.40 0.08
C PHE A 144 -3.25 -6.91 0.02
N ILE A 145 -3.54 -6.31 1.17
CA ILE A 145 -3.59 -4.87 1.35
C ILE A 145 -2.20 -4.43 1.77
N GLU A 146 -1.51 -3.73 0.86
CA GLU A 146 -0.19 -3.17 1.13
C GLU A 146 -0.29 -2.02 2.11
N GLU A 147 -1.27 -1.12 1.87
CA GLU A 147 -1.50 0.02 2.74
C GLU A 147 -2.98 0.38 2.80
N PHE A 148 -3.40 0.92 3.93
CA PHE A 148 -4.77 1.35 4.18
C PHE A 148 -4.81 2.66 4.96
N ILE A 149 -5.45 3.67 4.39
CA ILE A 149 -5.58 4.99 5.02
C ILE A 149 -6.97 5.58 4.86
N VAL A 150 -7.41 6.28 5.89
CA VAL A 150 -8.54 7.22 5.85
C VAL A 150 -8.09 8.53 6.49
N LYS A 151 -8.07 9.62 5.71
CA LYS A 151 -7.68 10.94 6.20
C LYS A 151 -8.60 11.45 7.31
N ALA A 152 -8.05 12.10 8.32
CA ALA A 152 -8.83 12.97 9.18
C ALA A 152 -9.35 14.18 8.33
N PRO A 153 -10.60 14.64 8.48
CA PRO A 153 -11.61 14.33 9.48
C PRO A 153 -12.58 13.18 9.12
N PHE A 154 -12.29 12.38 8.08
CA PHE A 154 -13.19 11.35 7.55
C PHE A 154 -13.16 10.02 8.32
N THR A 155 -12.27 9.91 9.33
CA THR A 155 -12.22 8.73 10.20
C THR A 155 -13.49 8.59 11.07
N ARG A 156 -13.78 7.35 11.49
CA ARG A 156 -14.94 7.01 12.35
C ARG A 156 -16.32 7.34 11.78
N GLN A 157 -16.42 7.45 10.44
CA GLN A 157 -17.66 7.76 9.73
C GLN A 157 -18.13 6.60 8.82
N GLY A 158 -17.56 5.41 8.99
CA GLY A 158 -17.92 4.23 8.24
C GLY A 158 -17.17 4.09 6.88
N MET A 159 -16.39 5.11 6.48
CA MET A 159 -15.65 5.07 5.21
C MET A 159 -14.67 3.88 5.16
N GLY A 160 -13.87 3.68 6.19
CA GLY A 160 -12.93 2.56 6.27
C GLY A 160 -13.62 1.21 6.12
N THR A 161 -14.78 1.02 6.75
CA THR A 161 -15.58 -0.20 6.60
C THR A 161 -16.03 -0.42 5.15
N GLN A 162 -16.45 0.63 4.44
CA GLN A 162 -16.88 0.52 3.05
C GLN A 162 -15.70 0.20 2.12
N ILE A 163 -14.52 0.81 2.34
CA ILE A 163 -13.30 0.48 1.59
C ILE A 163 -12.96 -1.00 1.80
N ILE A 164 -12.87 -1.47 3.04
CA ILE A 164 -12.54 -2.88 3.36
C ILE A 164 -13.57 -3.84 2.74
N ASN A 165 -14.86 -3.53 2.80
CA ASN A 165 -15.89 -4.36 2.18
C ASN A 165 -15.71 -4.43 0.66
N LYS A 166 -15.34 -3.33 0.00
CA LYS A 166 -15.08 -3.33 -1.45
C LYS A 166 -13.83 -4.13 -1.78
N VAL A 167 -12.78 -4.06 -0.97
CA VAL A 167 -11.58 -4.90 -1.11
C VAL A 167 -11.94 -6.38 -0.98
N LYS A 168 -12.70 -6.77 0.04
CA LYS A 168 -13.14 -8.18 0.23
C LYS A 168 -13.95 -8.68 -0.95
N MET A 169 -14.90 -7.87 -1.43
CA MET A 169 -15.69 -8.21 -2.60
C MET A 169 -14.82 -8.37 -3.85
N HIS A 170 -13.84 -7.49 -4.05
CA HIS A 170 -12.90 -7.59 -5.17
C HIS A 170 -12.04 -8.85 -5.07
N ALA A 171 -11.51 -9.15 -3.89
CA ALA A 171 -10.76 -10.37 -3.64
C ALA A 171 -11.59 -11.63 -3.95
N TYR A 172 -12.81 -11.69 -3.45
CA TYR A 172 -13.75 -12.79 -3.72
C TYR A 172 -14.02 -12.97 -5.22
N ASN A 173 -14.29 -11.89 -5.94
CA ASN A 173 -14.54 -11.91 -7.38
C ASN A 173 -13.31 -12.37 -8.20
N ASN A 174 -12.11 -12.24 -7.62
CA ASN A 174 -10.86 -12.73 -8.20
C ASN A 174 -10.43 -14.10 -7.63
N SER A 175 -11.37 -14.85 -7.05
CA SER A 175 -11.16 -16.21 -6.53
C SER A 175 -10.22 -16.34 -5.33
N TYR A 176 -10.03 -15.24 -4.57
CA TYR A 176 -9.35 -15.30 -3.29
C TYR A 176 -10.35 -15.54 -2.17
N SER A 177 -9.97 -16.35 -1.19
CA SER A 177 -10.79 -16.64 -0.01
C SER A 177 -10.35 -15.86 1.23
N LYS A 178 -9.29 -15.07 1.10
CA LYS A 178 -8.67 -14.33 2.21
C LYS A 178 -8.24 -12.94 1.77
N VAL A 179 -8.25 -12.03 2.73
CA VAL A 179 -7.54 -10.75 2.63
C VAL A 179 -6.53 -10.68 3.76
N SER A 180 -5.31 -10.21 3.48
CA SER A 180 -4.25 -10.03 4.48
C SER A 180 -3.70 -8.61 4.47
N ILE A 181 -3.18 -8.17 5.60
CA ILE A 181 -2.53 -6.87 5.80
C ILE A 181 -1.49 -7.00 6.91
N PHE A 182 -0.43 -6.18 6.87
CA PHE A 182 0.43 -5.96 8.01
C PHE A 182 0.00 -4.71 8.78
N CYS A 183 0.05 -4.78 10.10
CA CYS A 183 -0.26 -3.67 10.98
C CYS A 183 0.88 -3.47 11.97
N TYR A 184 1.38 -2.24 12.12
CA TYR A 184 2.40 -1.90 13.12
C TYR A 184 1.84 -2.05 14.53
N ASP A 185 2.62 -2.59 15.45
CA ASP A 185 2.21 -2.80 16.86
C ASP A 185 1.81 -1.50 17.56
N LYS A 186 2.47 -0.39 17.25
CA LYS A 186 2.12 0.93 17.78
C LYS A 186 0.77 1.45 17.26
N ASN A 187 0.26 0.93 16.13
CA ASN A 187 -0.99 1.38 15.50
C ASN A 187 -2.20 0.64 16.06
N THR A 188 -2.44 0.79 17.36
CA THR A 188 -3.54 0.12 18.07
C THR A 188 -4.92 0.47 17.52
N GLY A 189 -5.11 1.69 17.02
CA GLY A 189 -6.35 2.12 16.38
C GLY A 189 -6.67 1.35 15.11
N SER A 190 -5.68 1.18 14.22
CA SER A 190 -5.83 0.38 13.02
C SER A 190 -6.04 -1.09 13.34
N LYS A 191 -5.32 -1.65 14.30
CA LYS A 191 -5.50 -3.03 14.74
C LYS A 191 -6.93 -3.28 15.22
N THR A 192 -7.44 -2.45 16.15
CA THR A 192 -8.81 -2.56 16.66
C THR A 192 -9.86 -2.42 15.54
N PHE A 193 -9.63 -1.48 14.61
CA PHE A 193 -10.50 -1.33 13.45
C PHE A 193 -10.51 -2.61 12.60
N LEU A 194 -9.34 -3.14 12.23
CA LEU A 194 -9.22 -4.35 11.42
C LEU A 194 -9.88 -5.56 12.11
N GLU A 195 -9.69 -5.71 13.42
CA GLU A 195 -10.37 -6.75 14.22
C GLU A 195 -11.90 -6.61 14.12
N SER A 196 -12.43 -5.39 14.18
CA SER A 196 -13.87 -5.13 13.99
C SER A 196 -14.37 -5.46 12.57
N GLN A 197 -13.46 -5.50 11.60
CA GLN A 197 -13.75 -5.91 10.23
C GLN A 197 -13.52 -7.43 10.00
N GLY A 198 -13.30 -8.22 11.05
CA GLY A 198 -13.14 -9.67 10.98
C GLY A 198 -11.71 -10.14 10.67
N PHE A 199 -10.72 -9.26 10.75
CA PHE A 199 -9.32 -9.68 10.71
C PHE A 199 -8.89 -10.22 12.07
N SER A 200 -8.00 -11.20 12.07
CA SER A 200 -7.34 -11.71 13.27
C SER A 200 -5.82 -11.72 13.07
N VAL A 201 -5.07 -11.51 14.16
CA VAL A 201 -3.61 -11.64 14.13
C VAL A 201 -3.27 -13.14 13.99
N THR A 202 -2.60 -13.48 12.89
CA THR A 202 -2.14 -14.86 12.62
C THR A 202 -0.67 -15.05 12.96
N LYS A 203 0.11 -13.97 12.93
CA LYS A 203 1.55 -13.96 13.25
C LYS A 203 1.98 -12.59 13.77
N THR A 204 2.92 -12.60 14.72
CA THR A 204 3.67 -11.41 15.13
C THR A 204 5.12 -11.60 14.74
N ILE A 205 5.69 -10.63 14.06
CA ILE A 205 7.01 -10.67 13.48
C ILE A 205 7.84 -9.58 14.16
N ASP A 206 8.91 -9.98 14.84
CA ASP A 206 9.87 -9.05 15.43
C ASP A 206 10.69 -8.38 14.33
N VAL A 207 10.63 -7.06 14.26
CA VAL A 207 11.33 -6.21 13.31
C VAL A 207 12.18 -5.14 14.01
N SER A 208 12.29 -5.22 15.34
CA SER A 208 12.96 -4.23 16.19
C SER A 208 14.44 -4.01 15.85
N SER A 209 15.10 -4.98 15.24
CA SER A 209 16.50 -4.88 14.82
C SER A 209 16.68 -4.19 13.44
N HIS A 210 15.61 -3.99 12.67
CA HIS A 210 15.72 -3.42 11.33
C HIS A 210 15.78 -1.88 11.37
N PRO A 211 16.75 -1.22 10.70
CA PRO A 211 16.95 0.23 10.78
C PRO A 211 15.73 1.08 10.44
N PHE A 212 14.97 0.68 9.41
CA PHE A 212 13.75 1.40 9.04
C PHE A 212 12.72 1.38 10.18
N PHE A 213 12.42 0.21 10.74
CA PHE A 213 11.43 0.09 11.81
C PHE A 213 11.88 0.78 13.10
N GLN A 214 13.20 0.75 13.40
CA GLN A 214 13.76 1.53 14.51
C GLN A 214 13.53 3.03 14.31
N SER A 215 13.71 3.55 13.11
CA SER A 215 13.54 4.98 12.81
C SER A 215 12.11 5.47 13.03
N ILE A 216 11.14 4.59 12.91
CA ILE A 216 9.72 4.87 13.12
C ILE A 216 9.15 4.27 14.42
N SER A 217 10.02 3.75 15.32
CA SER A 217 9.64 3.18 16.62
C SER A 217 8.59 2.06 16.51
N VAL A 218 8.84 1.09 15.63
CA VAL A 218 8.05 -0.13 15.47
C VAL A 218 8.88 -1.32 15.86
N ASP A 219 8.42 -2.10 16.82
CA ASP A 219 9.09 -3.31 17.28
C ASP A 219 8.54 -4.57 16.61
N ASN A 220 7.24 -4.56 16.31
CA ASN A 220 6.58 -5.72 15.73
C ASN A 220 5.64 -5.37 14.58
N LEU A 221 5.57 -6.27 13.59
CA LEU A 221 4.52 -6.33 12.60
C LEU A 221 3.51 -7.42 12.97
N HIS A 222 2.25 -7.06 13.04
CA HIS A 222 1.16 -8.04 13.13
C HIS A 222 0.68 -8.39 11.73
N GLN A 223 0.87 -9.63 11.32
CA GLN A 223 0.19 -10.16 10.15
C GLN A 223 -1.27 -10.43 10.52
N MET A 224 -2.19 -9.76 9.85
CA MET A 224 -3.63 -9.89 10.10
C MET A 224 -4.32 -10.47 8.88
N VAL A 225 -5.23 -11.42 9.10
CA VAL A 225 -5.94 -12.14 8.02
C VAL A 225 -7.43 -12.14 8.31
N CYS A 226 -8.21 -11.87 7.27
CA CYS A 226 -9.66 -12.08 7.23
C CYS A 226 -9.96 -13.18 6.20
N THR A 227 -10.70 -14.22 6.61
CA THR A 227 -11.21 -15.29 5.73
C THR A 227 -12.72 -15.10 5.55
N PHE A 228 -13.27 -15.33 4.35
CA PHE A 228 -14.68 -15.17 4.02
C PHE A 228 -15.18 -16.23 3.02
#